data_898705a1847bb7d855027bad67d50d8d
#
_entry.id   898705a1847bb7d855027bad67d50d8d
#
_cell.length_a   1.000
_cell.length_b   1.000
_cell.length_c   1.000
_cell.angle_alpha   90.00
_cell.angle_beta   90.00
_cell.angle_gamma   90.00
#
_symmetry.space_group_name_H-M   'P 1'
#
loop_
_entity.id
_entity.type
_entity.pdbx_description
1 polymer ?
#
loop_
_entity_poly.entity_id
_entity_poly.type
_entity_poly.pdbx_seq_one_letter_code
_entity_poly.pdbx_strand_id
1 'polypeptide(L)'
;MGKIRKRFNKNTVICRMKKCIFLLFTLVLVNCKQTKYKNPHVMLSTSYGEAEIELFPENAPQTVAAFLSYVDSGFYKNSSFYRLLSNENVPPENNTGLIQGGIFVSNPSLLVRLPGIAHEPTSKTHLSHTDGAISLARNNPGTASTEFFICIGDQTQFDAKQSFDRLGFATFGKVINGMDVIRRLQNNVHEGQYFKYQMRILNIERVKEEAVSH
;
A
#
# COMPACT_ATOMS: atom_id res chain seq x y z
N MET A 1 -16.37 77.78 35.66
CA MET A 1 -16.12 76.36 35.89
C MET A 1 -16.49 75.62 34.61
N GLY A 2 -15.51 75.37 33.75
CA GLY A 2 -15.71 74.71 32.45
C GLY A 2 -15.42 73.26 32.54
N LYS A 3 -16.39 72.40 32.21
CA LYS A 3 -16.21 70.93 32.08
C LYS A 3 -15.64 70.56 30.69
N ILE A 4 -14.40 70.11 30.66
CA ILE A 4 -13.78 69.53 29.43
C ILE A 4 -14.28 68.10 29.25
N ARG A 5 -15.14 67.88 28.24
CA ARG A 5 -15.55 66.52 27.83
C ARG A 5 -14.49 65.97 26.86
N LYS A 6 -13.71 65.00 27.30
CA LYS A 6 -12.85 64.22 26.41
C LYS A 6 -13.73 63.33 25.50
N ARG A 7 -13.74 63.62 24.19
CA ARG A 7 -14.36 62.78 23.16
C ARG A 7 -13.47 61.57 22.94
N PHE A 8 -13.92 60.39 23.38
CA PHE A 8 -13.27 59.14 23.02
C PHE A 8 -13.53 58.82 21.55
N ASN A 9 -12.45 58.73 20.75
CA ASN A 9 -12.55 58.43 19.33
C ASN A 9 -12.74 56.93 19.13
N LYS A 10 -13.97 56.48 18.89
CA LYS A 10 -14.35 55.06 18.66
C LYS A 10 -13.65 54.42 17.50
N ASN A 11 -13.18 55.20 16.53
CA ASN A 11 -12.55 54.67 15.29
C ASN A 11 -11.14 54.12 15.55
N THR A 12 -10.42 54.58 16.56
CA THR A 12 -9.06 54.09 16.87
C THR A 12 -9.09 52.73 17.56
N VAL A 13 -10.12 52.43 18.32
CA VAL A 13 -10.28 51.14 19.01
C VAL A 13 -10.65 50.02 18.00
N ILE A 14 -11.56 50.33 17.07
CA ILE A 14 -12.00 49.39 16.04
C ILE A 14 -10.86 49.02 15.08
N CYS A 15 -9.99 49.97 14.74
CA CYS A 15 -8.82 49.71 13.86
C CYS A 15 -7.76 48.82 14.54
N ARG A 16 -7.54 49.00 15.86
CA ARG A 16 -6.64 48.14 16.64
C ARG A 16 -7.18 46.69 16.78
N MET A 17 -8.49 46.54 17.02
CA MET A 17 -9.11 45.19 17.09
C MET A 17 -9.08 44.47 15.77
N LYS A 18 -9.32 45.14 14.63
CA LYS A 18 -9.22 44.48 13.30
C LYS A 18 -7.79 44.01 12.99
N LYS A 19 -6.76 44.77 13.37
CA LYS A 19 -5.35 44.32 13.21
C LYS A 19 -4.99 43.13 14.11
N CYS A 20 -5.48 43.07 15.33
CA CYS A 20 -5.27 41.94 16.25
C CYS A 20 -6.00 40.68 15.78
N ILE A 21 -7.22 40.79 15.24
CA ILE A 21 -7.98 39.65 14.71
C ILE A 21 -7.30 39.11 13.41
N PHE A 22 -6.75 39.98 12.58
CA PHE A 22 -6.01 39.56 11.38
C PHE A 22 -4.69 38.85 11.71
N LEU A 23 -4.02 39.25 12.81
CA LEU A 23 -2.77 38.59 13.27
C LEU A 23 -3.05 37.24 13.93
N LEU A 24 -4.23 37.05 14.56
CA LEU A 24 -4.62 35.76 15.15
C LEU A 24 -5.06 34.75 14.10
N PHE A 25 -5.55 35.21 12.93
CA PHE A 25 -6.00 34.30 11.84
C PHE A 25 -4.83 33.74 10.99
N THR A 26 -3.65 34.39 11.04
CA THR A 26 -2.46 33.92 10.34
C THR A 26 -1.63 32.89 11.10
N LEU A 27 -1.97 32.57 12.35
CA LEU A 27 -1.21 31.62 13.19
C LEU A 27 -1.78 30.20 13.18
N VAL A 28 -2.84 29.93 12.43
CA VAL A 28 -3.37 28.56 12.18
C VAL A 28 -2.82 28.05 10.84
N LEU A 29 -1.55 28.20 10.58
CA LEU A 29 -0.87 27.47 9.52
C LEU A 29 -0.36 26.14 10.10
N VAL A 30 -1.25 25.16 10.04
CA VAL A 30 -1.03 23.76 9.74
C VAL A 30 0.42 23.32 9.93
N ASN A 31 0.72 22.83 11.12
CA ASN A 31 1.88 22.02 11.35
C ASN A 31 1.61 20.62 10.73
N CYS A 32 1.62 20.55 9.41
CA CYS A 32 1.60 19.29 8.68
C CYS A 32 2.94 18.62 8.97
N LYS A 33 3.00 17.73 9.96
CA LYS A 33 4.16 16.89 10.21
C LYS A 33 4.36 16.02 8.98
N GLN A 34 5.33 16.35 8.17
CA GLN A 34 5.77 15.54 7.07
C GLN A 34 6.36 14.23 7.63
N THR A 35 5.69 13.13 7.35
CA THR A 35 6.23 11.80 7.63
C THR A 35 7.22 11.47 6.52
N LYS A 36 8.53 11.56 6.84
CA LYS A 36 9.57 11.06 5.95
C LYS A 36 9.66 9.54 6.14
N TYR A 37 9.23 8.80 5.16
CA TYR A 37 9.35 7.35 5.16
C TYR A 37 10.82 6.93 4.97
N LYS A 38 11.28 5.94 5.72
CA LYS A 38 12.60 5.35 5.52
C LYS A 38 12.65 4.54 4.22
N ASN A 39 11.58 3.85 3.92
CA ASN A 39 11.41 2.95 2.78
C ASN A 39 10.35 3.50 1.82
N PRO A 40 10.36 3.10 0.53
CA PRO A 40 9.29 3.43 -0.40
C PRO A 40 7.95 2.84 0.04
N HIS A 41 6.89 3.63 -0.09
CA HIS A 41 5.51 3.20 0.14
C HIS A 41 4.71 3.27 -1.15
N VAL A 42 3.76 2.36 -1.29
CA VAL A 42 2.75 2.39 -2.35
C VAL A 42 1.36 2.30 -1.76
N MET A 43 0.40 2.98 -2.42
CA MET A 43 -1.01 2.90 -2.11
C MET A 43 -1.69 1.96 -3.12
N LEU A 44 -2.24 0.87 -2.63
CA LEU A 44 -3.09 -0.05 -3.35
C LEU A 44 -4.54 0.41 -3.21
N SER A 45 -5.14 0.91 -4.28
CA SER A 45 -6.55 1.34 -4.31
C SER A 45 -7.41 0.26 -4.95
N THR A 46 -8.47 -0.13 -4.27
CA THR A 46 -9.44 -1.15 -4.72
C THR A 46 -10.88 -0.63 -4.61
N SER A 47 -11.83 -1.37 -5.15
CA SER A 47 -13.26 -1.09 -4.95
C SER A 47 -13.74 -1.30 -3.49
N TYR A 48 -12.90 -1.90 -2.64
CA TYR A 48 -13.20 -2.16 -1.21
C TYR A 48 -12.50 -1.18 -0.27
N GLY A 49 -11.67 -0.28 -0.79
CA GLY A 49 -10.88 0.68 -0.05
C GLY A 49 -9.41 0.62 -0.43
N GLU A 50 -8.59 1.23 0.40
CA GLU A 50 -7.15 1.39 0.18
C GLU A 50 -6.34 0.61 1.20
N ALA A 51 -5.15 0.18 0.78
CA ALA A 51 -4.15 -0.42 1.64
C ALA A 51 -2.77 0.20 1.33
N GLU A 52 -2.07 0.61 2.38
CA GLU A 52 -0.71 1.14 2.27
C GLU A 52 0.30 0.02 2.50
N ILE A 53 1.27 -0.07 1.60
CA ILE A 53 2.29 -1.11 1.59
C ILE A 53 3.66 -0.46 1.67
N GLU A 54 4.45 -0.82 2.68
CA GLU A 54 5.87 -0.50 2.78
C GLU A 54 6.70 -1.55 2.05
N LEU A 55 7.69 -1.11 1.25
CA LEU A 55 8.57 -1.98 0.47
C LEU A 55 9.98 -1.95 1.06
N PHE A 56 10.70 -3.09 1.01
CA PHE A 56 12.00 -3.28 1.67
C PHE A 56 13.14 -3.42 0.65
N PRO A 57 13.62 -2.32 0.01
CA PRO A 57 14.67 -2.36 -1.01
C PRO A 57 16.03 -2.81 -0.49
N GLU A 58 16.33 -2.60 0.80
CA GLU A 58 17.56 -3.10 1.42
C GLU A 58 17.58 -4.64 1.49
N ASN A 59 16.43 -5.29 1.65
CA ASN A 59 16.29 -6.74 1.75
C ASN A 59 16.11 -7.41 0.38
N ALA A 60 15.25 -6.84 -0.48
CA ALA A 60 14.86 -7.39 -1.77
C ALA A 60 15.03 -6.36 -2.92
N PRO A 61 16.26 -5.91 -3.22
CA PRO A 61 16.51 -4.77 -4.10
C PRO A 61 16.00 -4.99 -5.52
N GLN A 62 16.18 -6.17 -6.11
CA GLN A 62 15.76 -6.46 -7.48
C GLN A 62 14.24 -6.59 -7.58
N THR A 63 13.63 -7.24 -6.62
CA THR A 63 12.18 -7.41 -6.54
C THR A 63 11.47 -6.07 -6.37
N VAL A 64 11.94 -5.22 -5.42
CA VAL A 64 11.37 -3.89 -5.19
C VAL A 64 11.56 -2.99 -6.40
N ALA A 65 12.75 -2.99 -7.02
CA ALA A 65 13.01 -2.17 -8.21
C ALA A 65 12.09 -2.56 -9.39
N ALA A 66 11.91 -3.85 -9.65
CA ALA A 66 11.01 -4.34 -10.69
C ALA A 66 9.55 -3.99 -10.38
N PHE A 67 9.08 -4.25 -9.16
CA PHE A 67 7.71 -3.93 -8.76
C PHE A 67 7.42 -2.43 -8.90
N LEU A 68 8.31 -1.55 -8.42
CA LEU A 68 8.16 -0.12 -8.56
C LEU A 68 8.21 0.35 -10.02
N SER A 69 9.01 -0.28 -10.87
CA SER A 69 9.01 0.00 -12.32
C SER A 69 7.64 -0.30 -12.95
N TYR A 70 6.98 -1.38 -12.54
CA TYR A 70 5.63 -1.72 -13.01
C TYR A 70 4.56 -0.78 -12.48
N VAL A 71 4.70 -0.34 -11.23
CA VAL A 71 3.84 0.70 -10.62
C VAL A 71 3.96 2.01 -11.40
N ASP A 72 5.19 2.48 -11.63
CA ASP A 72 5.47 3.74 -12.37
C ASP A 72 5.00 3.68 -13.82
N SER A 73 5.03 2.49 -14.44
CA SER A 73 4.50 2.24 -15.79
C SER A 73 2.98 2.12 -15.84
N GLY A 74 2.30 2.15 -14.69
CA GLY A 74 0.84 2.05 -14.60
C GLY A 74 0.28 0.66 -14.94
N PHE A 75 1.09 -0.41 -14.89
CA PHE A 75 0.66 -1.76 -15.29
C PHE A 75 -0.47 -2.29 -14.42
N TYR A 76 -0.51 -1.90 -13.13
CA TYR A 76 -1.55 -2.33 -12.20
C TYR A 76 -2.87 -1.57 -12.30
N LYS A 77 -2.92 -0.51 -13.10
CA LYS A 77 -4.17 0.25 -13.29
C LYS A 77 -5.23 -0.61 -13.97
N ASN A 78 -6.39 -0.75 -13.30
CA ASN A 78 -7.50 -1.62 -13.72
C ASN A 78 -7.12 -3.12 -13.83
N SER A 79 -6.12 -3.56 -13.10
CA SER A 79 -5.82 -4.97 -12.90
C SER A 79 -6.76 -5.62 -11.85
N SER A 80 -6.48 -6.83 -11.39
CA SER A 80 -7.37 -7.50 -10.45
C SER A 80 -6.65 -8.51 -9.55
N PHE A 81 -7.23 -8.73 -8.35
CA PHE A 81 -7.06 -10.00 -7.66
C PHE A 81 -8.02 -11.02 -8.28
N TYR A 82 -7.51 -12.17 -8.63
CA TYR A 82 -8.25 -13.23 -9.34
C TYR A 82 -8.20 -14.57 -8.62
N ARG A 83 -7.23 -14.77 -7.70
CA ARG A 83 -7.02 -16.01 -6.97
C ARG A 83 -6.90 -15.74 -5.48
N LEU A 84 -7.33 -16.71 -4.67
CA LEU A 84 -7.16 -16.69 -3.22
C LEU A 84 -6.85 -18.08 -2.70
N LEU A 85 -6.27 -18.13 -1.50
CA LEU A 85 -6.33 -19.28 -0.61
C LEU A 85 -7.10 -18.85 0.63
N SER A 86 -7.96 -19.73 1.11
CA SER A 86 -8.78 -19.51 2.32
C SER A 86 -9.00 -20.83 3.03
N ASN A 87 -9.34 -20.75 4.30
CA ASN A 87 -9.83 -21.90 5.05
C ASN A 87 -11.34 -21.76 5.25
N GLU A 88 -12.13 -22.44 4.44
CA GLU A 88 -13.60 -22.39 4.46
C GLU A 88 -14.22 -22.96 5.75
N ASN A 89 -13.43 -23.65 6.58
CA ASN A 89 -13.90 -24.29 7.81
C ASN A 89 -13.81 -23.38 9.04
N VAL A 90 -13.41 -22.13 8.88
CA VAL A 90 -13.34 -21.15 9.97
C VAL A 90 -14.17 -19.90 9.64
N PRO A 91 -14.66 -19.18 10.67
CA PRO A 91 -15.34 -17.91 10.44
C PRO A 91 -14.48 -16.91 9.65
N PRO A 92 -15.09 -16.00 8.85
CA PRO A 92 -14.37 -15.06 8.01
C PRO A 92 -13.34 -14.20 8.75
N GLU A 93 -13.61 -13.82 9.99
CA GLU A 93 -12.69 -13.03 10.83
C GLU A 93 -11.42 -13.79 11.24
N ASN A 94 -11.47 -15.12 11.25
CA ASN A 94 -10.35 -16.01 11.58
C ASN A 94 -9.71 -16.65 10.33
N ASN A 95 -10.19 -16.27 9.14
CA ASN A 95 -9.71 -16.85 7.90
C ASN A 95 -8.26 -16.41 7.61
N THR A 96 -7.47 -17.36 7.16
CA THR A 96 -6.06 -17.15 6.79
C THR A 96 -5.82 -17.63 5.36
N GLY A 97 -4.67 -17.30 4.79
CA GLY A 97 -4.32 -17.68 3.43
C GLY A 97 -3.69 -16.53 2.67
N LEU A 98 -4.16 -16.25 1.46
CA LEU A 98 -3.65 -15.15 0.66
C LEU A 98 -4.69 -14.68 -0.39
N ILE A 99 -4.46 -13.49 -0.93
CA ILE A 99 -5.04 -13.06 -2.21
C ILE A 99 -3.93 -12.81 -3.21
N GLN A 100 -4.10 -13.25 -4.45
CA GLN A 100 -3.14 -13.11 -5.53
C GLN A 100 -3.74 -12.31 -6.68
N GLY A 101 -2.97 -11.35 -7.19
CA GLY A 101 -3.36 -10.47 -8.28
C GLY A 101 -2.17 -10.02 -9.11
N GLY A 102 -2.49 -9.20 -10.10
CA GLY A 102 -1.56 -8.67 -11.09
C GLY A 102 -2.24 -8.48 -12.43
N ILE A 103 -1.50 -8.57 -13.51
CA ILE A 103 -2.02 -8.30 -14.86
C ILE A 103 -2.43 -9.56 -15.62
N PHE A 104 -2.33 -10.74 -15.04
CA PHE A 104 -2.60 -12.03 -15.71
C PHE A 104 -3.95 -12.05 -16.44
N VAL A 105 -4.98 -11.49 -15.82
CA VAL A 105 -6.33 -11.45 -16.40
C VAL A 105 -6.55 -10.18 -17.24
N SER A 106 -6.02 -9.04 -16.80
CA SER A 106 -6.28 -7.75 -17.45
C SER A 106 -5.39 -7.50 -18.69
N ASN A 107 -4.16 -8.02 -18.70
CA ASN A 107 -3.23 -7.83 -19.82
C ASN A 107 -2.26 -9.03 -20.00
N PRO A 108 -2.77 -10.22 -20.36
CA PRO A 108 -1.94 -11.42 -20.54
C PRO A 108 -0.89 -11.26 -21.65
N SER A 109 -1.18 -10.47 -22.66
CA SER A 109 -0.23 -10.21 -23.76
C SER A 109 1.01 -9.42 -23.33
N LEU A 110 0.87 -8.53 -22.33
CA LEU A 110 2.01 -7.84 -21.74
C LEU A 110 2.77 -8.80 -20.82
N LEU A 111 2.05 -9.55 -19.98
CA LEU A 111 2.65 -10.48 -19.02
C LEU A 111 3.67 -11.42 -19.66
N VAL A 112 3.32 -12.06 -20.79
CA VAL A 112 4.21 -13.03 -21.46
C VAL A 112 5.44 -12.39 -22.11
N ARG A 113 5.49 -11.08 -22.24
CA ARG A 113 6.63 -10.35 -22.83
C ARG A 113 7.58 -9.79 -21.78
N LEU A 114 7.18 -9.76 -20.52
CA LEU A 114 8.01 -9.24 -19.44
C LEU A 114 9.11 -10.25 -19.09
N PRO A 115 10.34 -9.78 -18.84
CA PRO A 115 11.40 -10.64 -18.36
C PRO A 115 11.10 -11.15 -16.95
N GLY A 116 11.61 -12.33 -16.63
CA GLY A 116 11.57 -12.83 -15.27
C GLY A 116 12.47 -12.03 -14.34
N ILE A 117 12.01 -11.83 -13.10
CA ILE A 117 12.76 -11.15 -12.03
C ILE A 117 13.66 -12.17 -11.35
N ALA A 118 14.92 -11.81 -11.08
CA ALA A 118 15.83 -12.65 -10.35
C ALA A 118 15.24 -13.00 -8.97
N HIS A 119 15.37 -14.27 -8.59
CA HIS A 119 14.75 -14.78 -7.36
C HIS A 119 15.51 -14.33 -6.11
N GLU A 120 14.81 -13.67 -5.20
CA GLU A 120 15.32 -13.24 -3.89
C GLU A 120 14.56 -13.98 -2.77
N PRO A 121 14.95 -15.24 -2.46
CA PRO A 121 14.24 -16.07 -1.50
C PRO A 121 14.34 -15.52 -0.06
N THR A 122 13.41 -15.92 0.81
CA THR A 122 13.40 -15.51 2.22
C THR A 122 14.68 -15.91 2.98
N SER A 123 15.38 -16.95 2.52
CA SER A 123 16.72 -17.32 3.07
C SER A 123 17.81 -16.27 2.80
N LYS A 124 17.65 -15.45 1.76
CA LYS A 124 18.56 -14.37 1.40
C LYS A 124 18.08 -13.03 1.96
N THR A 125 16.78 -12.75 1.84
CA THR A 125 16.20 -11.47 2.25
C THR A 125 15.97 -11.35 3.76
N HIS A 126 15.88 -12.50 4.46
CA HIS A 126 15.48 -12.60 5.87
C HIS A 126 14.06 -12.05 6.16
N LEU A 127 13.24 -11.93 5.13
CA LEU A 127 11.82 -11.59 5.23
C LEU A 127 11.02 -12.89 5.24
N SER A 128 9.98 -12.96 6.08
CA SER A 128 9.09 -14.12 6.17
C SER A 128 7.67 -13.76 5.72
N HIS A 129 6.91 -14.77 5.31
CA HIS A 129 5.52 -14.65 4.90
C HIS A 129 4.57 -14.54 6.12
N THR A 130 4.76 -13.49 6.93
CA THR A 130 3.87 -13.15 8.04
C THR A 130 2.62 -12.43 7.55
N ASP A 131 1.64 -12.20 8.45
CA ASP A 131 0.42 -11.44 8.14
C ASP A 131 0.75 -10.09 7.48
N GLY A 132 0.12 -9.82 6.34
CA GLY A 132 0.35 -8.63 5.52
C GLY A 132 1.58 -8.66 4.62
N ALA A 133 2.42 -9.68 4.67
CA ALA A 133 3.57 -9.77 3.75
C ALA A 133 3.12 -9.79 2.29
N ILE A 134 3.78 -8.97 1.45
CA ILE A 134 3.61 -9.01 0.00
C ILE A 134 4.79 -9.76 -0.65
N SER A 135 4.49 -10.65 -1.57
CA SER A 135 5.45 -11.53 -2.22
C SER A 135 5.15 -11.71 -3.71
N LEU A 136 6.19 -11.92 -4.54
CA LEU A 136 5.97 -12.24 -5.95
C LEU A 136 5.50 -13.68 -6.14
N ALA A 137 4.46 -13.85 -6.96
CA ALA A 137 4.04 -15.15 -7.43
C ALA A 137 4.95 -15.63 -8.58
N ARG A 138 5.24 -16.94 -8.63
CA ARG A 138 6.09 -17.57 -9.63
C ARG A 138 5.69 -19.01 -9.89
N ASN A 139 6.05 -19.52 -11.05
CA ASN A 139 6.11 -20.95 -11.32
C ASN A 139 7.48 -21.49 -10.86
N ASN A 140 8.56 -21.16 -11.59
CA ASN A 140 9.92 -21.52 -11.25
C ASN A 140 10.70 -20.29 -10.73
N PRO A 141 11.79 -20.46 -9.96
CA PRO A 141 12.68 -19.37 -9.61
C PRO A 141 13.13 -18.58 -10.84
N GLY A 142 13.07 -17.23 -10.76
CA GLY A 142 13.42 -16.36 -11.88
C GLY A 142 12.32 -16.17 -12.93
N THR A 143 11.11 -16.73 -12.74
CA THR A 143 9.97 -16.52 -13.66
C THR A 143 8.93 -15.54 -13.13
N ALA A 144 9.12 -15.00 -11.92
CA ALA A 144 8.24 -13.97 -11.38
C ALA A 144 8.25 -12.72 -12.27
N SER A 145 7.12 -12.03 -12.36
CA SER A 145 7.00 -10.74 -13.03
C SER A 145 6.01 -9.84 -12.29
N THR A 146 4.86 -9.50 -12.84
CA THR A 146 3.87 -8.60 -12.26
C THR A 146 2.95 -9.24 -11.23
N GLU A 147 2.92 -10.57 -11.18
CA GLU A 147 1.99 -11.26 -10.29
C GLU A 147 2.50 -11.30 -8.86
N PHE A 148 1.67 -10.88 -7.93
CA PHE A 148 1.98 -10.81 -6.51
C PHE A 148 0.85 -11.38 -5.66
N PHE A 149 1.17 -11.71 -4.40
CA PHE A 149 0.16 -12.08 -3.42
C PHE A 149 0.42 -11.38 -2.08
N ILE A 150 -0.66 -11.21 -1.31
CA ILE A 150 -0.63 -10.65 0.04
C ILE A 150 -1.07 -11.75 1.00
N CYS A 151 -0.25 -12.03 2.00
CA CYS A 151 -0.55 -13.01 3.05
C CYS A 151 -1.60 -12.48 4.03
N ILE A 152 -2.49 -13.36 4.45
CA ILE A 152 -3.50 -13.12 5.47
C ILE A 152 -3.28 -14.18 6.57
N GLY A 153 -2.89 -13.71 7.76
CA GLY A 153 -2.27 -14.55 8.76
C GLY A 153 -0.88 -15.02 8.30
N ASP A 154 -0.17 -15.69 9.21
CA ASP A 154 1.18 -16.20 8.92
C ASP A 154 1.12 -17.37 7.93
N GLN A 155 1.90 -17.27 6.85
CA GLN A 155 1.97 -18.24 5.75
C GLN A 155 3.41 -18.74 5.57
N THR A 156 4.09 -19.08 6.67
CA THR A 156 5.51 -19.45 6.68
C THR A 156 5.85 -20.69 5.85
N GLN A 157 4.85 -21.50 5.44
CA GLN A 157 5.04 -22.59 4.48
C GLN A 157 5.51 -22.11 3.09
N PHE A 158 5.46 -20.80 2.82
CA PHE A 158 6.01 -20.19 1.60
C PHE A 158 7.46 -19.73 1.76
N ASP A 159 8.02 -19.79 2.97
CA ASP A 159 9.43 -19.47 3.21
C ASP A 159 10.37 -20.56 2.64
N ALA A 160 11.59 -20.16 2.29
CA ALA A 160 12.53 -21.03 1.55
C ALA A 160 12.76 -22.40 2.19
N LYS A 161 12.82 -22.49 3.52
CA LYS A 161 13.05 -23.79 4.20
C LYS A 161 11.82 -24.66 4.30
N GLN A 162 10.62 -24.09 4.23
CA GLN A 162 9.35 -24.75 4.46
C GLN A 162 8.55 -24.99 3.17
N SER A 163 8.85 -24.25 2.11
CA SER A 163 8.18 -24.41 0.82
C SER A 163 8.44 -25.77 0.18
N PHE A 164 7.53 -26.19 -0.69
CA PHE A 164 7.58 -27.49 -1.39
C PHE A 164 8.88 -27.70 -2.20
N ASP A 165 9.45 -26.63 -2.76
CA ASP A 165 10.69 -26.65 -3.54
C ASP A 165 11.92 -26.20 -2.74
N ARG A 166 11.73 -25.86 -1.46
CA ARG A 166 12.74 -25.33 -0.54
C ARG A 166 13.41 -24.02 -0.98
N LEU A 167 12.87 -23.37 -2.02
CA LEU A 167 13.35 -22.10 -2.54
C LEU A 167 12.47 -20.93 -2.10
N GLY A 168 11.20 -21.21 -1.75
CA GLY A 168 10.23 -20.25 -1.27
C GLY A 168 9.87 -19.18 -2.30
N PHE A 169 9.19 -18.14 -1.83
CA PHE A 169 8.80 -16.99 -2.65
C PHE A 169 9.60 -15.76 -2.25
N ALA A 170 9.55 -14.72 -3.09
CA ALA A 170 10.29 -13.48 -2.88
C ALA A 170 9.41 -12.46 -2.14
N THR A 171 9.45 -12.47 -0.82
CA THR A 171 8.83 -11.42 0.01
C THR A 171 9.64 -10.14 -0.11
N PHE A 172 8.95 -8.99 -0.31
CA PHE A 172 9.62 -7.73 -0.60
C PHE A 172 8.99 -6.49 0.08
N GLY A 173 7.93 -6.69 0.87
CA GLY A 173 7.25 -5.60 1.58
C GLY A 173 6.16 -6.13 2.51
N LYS A 174 5.41 -5.18 3.09
CA LYS A 174 4.33 -5.47 4.03
C LYS A 174 3.22 -4.42 3.97
N VAL A 175 1.98 -4.86 4.06
CA VAL A 175 0.83 -3.98 4.31
C VAL A 175 0.96 -3.42 5.72
N ILE A 176 1.03 -2.11 5.85
CA ILE A 176 1.17 -1.39 7.12
C ILE A 176 -0.13 -0.71 7.55
N ASN A 177 -1.04 -0.49 6.60
CA ASN A 177 -2.37 0.03 6.85
C ASN A 177 -3.37 -0.58 5.86
N GLY A 178 -4.63 -0.82 6.26
CA GLY A 178 -5.68 -1.35 5.39
C GLY A 178 -5.73 -2.89 5.28
N MET A 179 -5.16 -3.66 6.23
CA MET A 179 -5.32 -5.13 6.26
C MET A 179 -6.79 -5.58 6.36
N ASP A 180 -7.66 -4.75 6.91
CA ASP A 180 -9.11 -5.01 6.92
C ASP A 180 -9.71 -4.99 5.49
N VAL A 181 -9.19 -4.14 4.60
CA VAL A 181 -9.55 -4.14 3.16
C VAL A 181 -9.13 -5.46 2.51
N ILE A 182 -7.91 -5.93 2.78
CA ILE A 182 -7.37 -7.18 2.25
C ILE A 182 -8.20 -8.38 2.73
N ARG A 183 -8.59 -8.41 4.01
CA ARG A 183 -9.46 -9.45 4.57
C ARG A 183 -10.87 -9.40 3.97
N ARG A 184 -11.45 -8.23 3.75
CA ARG A 184 -12.74 -8.10 3.06
C ARG A 184 -12.67 -8.60 1.62
N LEU A 185 -11.58 -8.36 0.91
CA LEU A 185 -11.37 -8.91 -0.43
C LEU A 185 -11.35 -10.44 -0.41
N GLN A 186 -10.59 -11.07 0.50
CA GLN A 186 -10.52 -12.53 0.62
C GLN A 186 -11.89 -13.18 0.86
N ASN A 187 -12.74 -12.54 1.66
CA ASN A 187 -14.05 -13.07 2.04
C ASN A 187 -15.14 -12.94 0.95
N ASN A 188 -14.77 -12.62 -0.29
CA ASN A 188 -15.71 -12.58 -1.40
C ASN A 188 -15.98 -13.97 -1.98
N VAL A 189 -17.08 -14.09 -2.73
CA VAL A 189 -17.54 -15.36 -3.34
C VAL A 189 -16.48 -15.91 -4.29
N HIS A 190 -16.12 -17.18 -4.11
CA HIS A 190 -15.13 -17.89 -4.92
C HIS A 190 -15.56 -19.34 -5.18
N GLU A 191 -14.92 -19.97 -6.15
CA GLU A 191 -15.03 -21.39 -6.45
C GLU A 191 -13.62 -22.00 -6.41
N GLY A 192 -13.37 -22.89 -5.44
CA GLY A 192 -12.01 -23.37 -5.14
C GLY A 192 -11.08 -22.20 -4.83
N GLN A 193 -10.04 -22.03 -5.62
CA GLN A 193 -9.05 -20.96 -5.41
C GLN A 193 -9.26 -19.70 -6.27
N TYR A 194 -10.39 -19.56 -6.97
CA TYR A 194 -10.61 -18.45 -7.88
C TYR A 194 -11.82 -17.63 -7.47
N PHE A 195 -11.68 -16.30 -7.45
CA PHE A 195 -12.82 -15.42 -7.25
C PHE A 195 -13.84 -15.61 -8.36
N LYS A 196 -15.11 -15.76 -8.00
CA LYS A 196 -16.21 -15.82 -8.97
C LYS A 196 -16.31 -14.52 -9.79
N TYR A 197 -16.03 -13.39 -9.14
CA TYR A 197 -15.91 -12.08 -9.76
C TYR A 197 -14.54 -11.52 -9.39
N GLN A 198 -13.77 -11.06 -10.38
CA GLN A 198 -12.45 -10.50 -10.12
C GLN A 198 -12.55 -9.27 -9.22
N MET A 199 -11.72 -9.24 -8.17
CA MET A 199 -11.63 -8.11 -7.27
C MET A 199 -10.74 -7.03 -7.87
N ARG A 200 -11.34 -5.93 -8.30
CA ARG A 200 -10.67 -4.90 -9.10
C ARG A 200 -9.63 -4.13 -8.30
N ILE A 201 -8.41 -4.07 -8.82
CA ILE A 201 -7.37 -3.12 -8.44
C ILE A 201 -7.58 -1.89 -9.33
N LEU A 202 -7.95 -0.76 -8.71
CA LEU A 202 -8.16 0.50 -9.42
C LEU A 202 -6.81 1.09 -9.85
N ASN A 203 -5.86 1.10 -8.92
CA ASN A 203 -4.48 1.54 -9.14
C ASN A 203 -3.55 1.00 -8.05
N ILE A 204 -2.25 0.98 -8.35
CA ILE A 204 -1.17 0.97 -7.37
C ILE A 204 -0.26 2.13 -7.73
N GLU A 205 0.00 3.03 -6.78
CA GLU A 205 0.84 4.21 -7.03
C GLU A 205 1.76 4.48 -5.85
N ARG A 206 2.88 5.17 -6.11
CA ARG A 206 3.78 5.58 -5.04
C ARG A 206 3.10 6.59 -4.14
N VAL A 207 3.25 6.42 -2.84
CA VAL A 207 2.94 7.48 -1.87
C VAL A 207 4.00 8.56 -2.03
N LYS A 208 3.56 9.76 -2.40
CA LYS A 208 4.47 10.90 -2.58
C LYS A 208 4.86 11.46 -1.22
N GLU A 209 6.16 11.62 -0.98
CA GLU A 209 6.64 12.52 0.06
C GLU A 209 6.32 13.95 -0.39
N GLU A 210 5.52 14.69 0.39
CA GLU A 210 5.32 16.11 0.09
C GLU A 210 6.65 16.84 0.29
N ALA A 211 7.12 17.51 -0.76
CA ALA A 211 8.35 18.28 -0.70
C ALA A 211 8.17 19.45 0.29
N VAL A 212 9.11 19.58 1.25
CA VAL A 212 9.19 20.77 2.10
C VAL A 212 9.56 21.95 1.19
N SER A 213 8.65 22.88 0.98
CA SER A 213 9.00 24.21 0.48
C SER A 213 9.78 24.95 1.58
N HIS A 214 11.06 25.11 1.39
CA HIS A 214 11.91 25.96 2.23
C HIS A 214 11.62 27.44 1.99
#